data_b8e13a8354dc4de367760d2d34ae1524
#
_entry.id   b8e13a8354dc4de367760d2d34ae1524
#
_cell.length_a   1.000
_cell.length_b   1.000
_cell.length_c   1.000
_cell.angle_alpha   90.00
_cell.angle_beta   90.00
_cell.angle_gamma   90.00
#
_symmetry.space_group_name_H-M   'P 1'
#
loop_
_entity.id
_entity.type
_entity.pdbx_description
1 polymer ?
#
loop_
_entity_poly.entity_id
_entity_poly.type
_entity_poly.pdbx_seq_one_letter_code
_entity_poly.pdbx_strand_id
1 'polypeptide(L)'
;MDYQEYRRRGKEMVDYIADYLENIRDRRVYPDVKPGYMRLLLPDHAPEEGESWDSIIEDVNKIVMPGASSPACTELETLVMNWLGRMLDLPDEFLHLRPDSPGGGVIQTTASESTFVALLAARTEVIRRFKEARKTASLSSPDDSEINSLLVAYCSDQVCGTLGTTGACAFDNLEEIGPICKKEDMWIHVDAAYAGSAFTCPEFRVFMKGIEYADSFTFNPSKWLMVHFDCTAMWVKRSEALHRTFNVDPLYLKHENSALANTLEQTFSITEALVCSEEFWYQRNSAAHQKSKYCREAPTLKVHLKFAFQILQGVTMAQKFEEFVNSDKRFEIPAKRHLGMVVFRLKGDNELTEKLLKKLNSGGQIHCVPASLKNRYVIRFTITSQNTTLEDVKRDWTIINTTATEVLKVYSNEVAKQSDIRGRRHVPIGDIKALNPDFGSSLRTI
;
A
#
# COMPACT_ATOMS: atom_id res chain seq x y z
N MET A 1 19.45 -4.30 -11.20
CA MET A 1 20.79 -3.95 -10.74
C MET A 1 21.33 -5.14 -9.97
N ASP A 2 22.56 -5.52 -10.24
CA ASP A 2 23.24 -6.49 -9.40
C ASP A 2 23.82 -5.83 -8.14
N TYR A 3 24.18 -6.65 -7.14
CA TYR A 3 24.66 -6.14 -5.86
C TYR A 3 26.00 -5.39 -5.95
N GLN A 4 26.81 -5.64 -6.98
CA GLN A 4 28.09 -4.95 -7.17
C GLN A 4 27.86 -3.55 -7.71
N GLU A 5 26.98 -3.43 -8.68
CA GLU A 5 26.59 -2.13 -9.22
C GLU A 5 25.87 -1.28 -8.15
N TYR A 6 24.93 -1.84 -7.38
CA TYR A 6 24.30 -1.14 -6.27
C TYR A 6 25.34 -0.57 -5.29
N ARG A 7 26.32 -1.39 -4.90
CA ARG A 7 27.39 -0.95 -3.98
C ARG A 7 28.24 0.16 -4.58
N ARG A 8 28.54 0.08 -5.88
CA ARG A 8 29.35 1.11 -6.58
C ARG A 8 28.58 2.44 -6.63
N ARG A 9 27.34 2.42 -7.11
CA ARG A 9 26.52 3.62 -7.28
C ARG A 9 26.13 4.27 -5.96
N GLY A 10 25.87 3.45 -4.94
CA GLY A 10 25.63 3.97 -3.60
C GLY A 10 26.84 4.72 -3.01
N LYS A 11 28.06 4.27 -3.29
CA LYS A 11 29.29 5.00 -2.91
C LYS A 11 29.43 6.30 -3.69
N GLU A 12 29.24 6.27 -5.01
CA GLU A 12 29.27 7.45 -5.87
C GLU A 12 28.25 8.51 -5.38
N MET A 13 27.05 8.07 -4.93
CA MET A 13 26.06 8.98 -4.38
C MET A 13 26.50 9.59 -3.02
N VAL A 14 27.12 8.80 -2.16
CA VAL A 14 27.67 9.31 -0.89
C VAL A 14 28.73 10.36 -1.15
N ASP A 15 29.65 10.10 -2.10
CA ASP A 15 30.68 11.05 -2.50
C ASP A 15 30.06 12.33 -3.09
N TYR A 16 29.05 12.19 -3.97
CA TYR A 16 28.30 13.29 -4.54
C TYR A 16 27.67 14.21 -3.48
N ILE A 17 27.04 13.62 -2.46
CA ILE A 17 26.42 14.37 -1.35
C ILE A 17 27.50 15.08 -0.52
N ALA A 18 28.60 14.40 -0.24
CA ALA A 18 29.71 14.97 0.53
C ALA A 18 30.32 16.18 -0.21
N ASP A 19 30.60 16.04 -1.51
CA ASP A 19 31.10 17.11 -2.37
C ASP A 19 30.12 18.29 -2.42
N TYR A 20 28.82 18.02 -2.51
CA TYR A 20 27.79 19.06 -2.46
C TYR A 20 27.86 19.86 -1.16
N LEU A 21 27.95 19.17 -0.02
CA LEU A 21 27.99 19.81 1.31
C LEU A 21 29.30 20.57 1.54
N GLU A 22 30.43 20.04 1.09
CA GLU A 22 31.73 20.68 1.19
C GLU A 22 31.75 22.02 0.42
N ASN A 23 31.18 22.02 -0.78
CA ASN A 23 31.17 23.16 -1.68
C ASN A 23 29.89 24.02 -1.58
N ILE A 24 29.07 23.83 -0.54
CA ILE A 24 27.77 24.51 -0.43
C ILE A 24 27.89 26.03 -0.37
N ARG A 25 28.98 26.55 0.15
CA ARG A 25 29.24 28.00 0.26
C ARG A 25 29.50 28.67 -1.08
N ASP A 26 29.94 27.92 -2.08
CA ASP A 26 30.23 28.41 -3.44
C ASP A 26 28.99 28.34 -4.31
N ARG A 27 27.91 27.74 -3.79
CA ARG A 27 26.66 27.59 -4.51
C ARG A 27 25.77 28.78 -4.33
N ARG A 28 24.94 29.02 -5.32
CA ARG A 28 23.95 30.08 -5.32
C ARG A 28 22.87 29.80 -4.26
N VAL A 29 22.59 30.79 -3.41
CA VAL A 29 21.60 30.68 -2.32
C VAL A 29 20.16 30.67 -2.85
N TYR A 30 19.90 31.50 -3.88
CA TYR A 30 18.57 31.60 -4.48
C TYR A 30 18.57 30.97 -5.88
N PRO A 31 17.64 30.06 -6.21
CA PRO A 31 17.58 29.42 -7.53
C PRO A 31 17.50 30.43 -8.68
N ASP A 32 18.13 30.09 -9.81
CA ASP A 32 18.11 30.89 -11.04
C ASP A 32 17.11 30.37 -12.06
N VAL A 33 16.14 29.64 -11.60
CA VAL A 33 15.06 29.03 -12.41
C VAL A 33 13.71 29.57 -11.93
N LYS A 34 12.76 29.67 -12.85
CA LYS A 34 11.40 30.05 -12.52
C LYS A 34 10.55 28.80 -12.30
N PRO A 35 9.56 28.83 -11.40
CA PRO A 35 8.59 27.74 -11.26
C PRO A 35 7.98 27.34 -12.61
N GLY A 36 7.86 26.04 -12.86
CA GLY A 36 7.39 25.47 -14.12
C GLY A 36 8.50 25.12 -15.13
N TYR A 37 9.78 25.34 -14.81
CA TYR A 37 10.89 25.10 -15.73
C TYR A 37 11.12 23.63 -16.03
N MET A 38 10.92 22.72 -15.07
CA MET A 38 11.14 21.29 -15.27
C MET A 38 10.19 20.69 -16.29
N ARG A 39 8.95 21.15 -16.32
CA ARG A 39 7.95 20.69 -17.29
C ARG A 39 8.38 20.95 -18.74
N LEU A 40 9.23 21.94 -18.97
CA LEU A 40 9.78 22.28 -20.30
C LEU A 40 11.01 21.43 -20.65
N LEU A 41 11.68 20.83 -19.67
CA LEU A 41 12.93 20.11 -19.83
C LEU A 41 12.75 18.59 -19.73
N LEU A 42 11.73 18.11 -19.05
CA LEU A 42 11.44 16.70 -18.87
C LEU A 42 10.26 16.26 -19.74
N PRO A 43 10.24 15.00 -20.21
CA PRO A 43 9.16 14.49 -21.02
C PRO A 43 7.86 14.33 -20.22
N ASP A 44 6.73 14.44 -20.91
CA ASP A 44 5.39 14.25 -20.31
C ASP A 44 5.13 12.79 -19.87
N HIS A 45 5.95 11.85 -20.30
CA HIS A 45 5.85 10.43 -19.99
C HIS A 45 7.18 9.93 -19.44
N ALA A 46 7.11 8.94 -18.56
CA ALA A 46 8.30 8.24 -18.13
C ALA A 46 9.05 7.68 -19.35
N PRO A 47 10.40 7.80 -19.43
CA PRO A 47 11.17 7.23 -20.52
C PRO A 47 10.90 5.72 -20.62
N GLU A 48 10.76 5.21 -21.84
CA GLU A 48 10.41 3.80 -22.09
C GLU A 48 11.58 2.84 -21.87
N GLU A 49 12.79 3.33 -22.08
CA GLU A 49 14.01 2.56 -21.83
C GLU A 49 14.75 3.10 -20.61
N GLY A 50 15.39 2.19 -19.87
CA GLY A 50 16.24 2.59 -18.75
C GLY A 50 17.46 3.35 -19.26
N GLU A 51 17.79 4.43 -18.60
CA GLU A 51 18.98 5.23 -18.90
C GLU A 51 20.20 4.75 -18.11
N SER A 52 21.38 5.19 -18.54
CA SER A 52 22.59 4.93 -17.78
C SER A 52 22.60 5.76 -16.49
N TRP A 53 23.29 5.29 -15.47
CA TRP A 53 23.50 6.07 -14.25
C TRP A 53 24.12 7.43 -14.55
N ASP A 54 25.08 7.48 -15.43
CA ASP A 54 25.80 8.71 -15.77
C ASP A 54 24.87 9.73 -16.45
N SER A 55 23.93 9.26 -17.30
CA SER A 55 22.88 10.11 -17.88
C SER A 55 21.95 10.65 -16.79
N ILE A 56 21.52 9.82 -15.86
CA ILE A 56 20.62 10.23 -14.76
C ILE A 56 21.30 11.28 -13.86
N ILE A 57 22.55 11.09 -13.47
CA ILE A 57 23.30 12.08 -12.66
C ILE A 57 23.53 13.36 -13.44
N GLU A 58 23.73 13.29 -14.75
CA GLU A 58 23.80 14.48 -15.59
C GLU A 58 22.48 15.27 -15.56
N ASP A 59 21.34 14.60 -15.64
CA ASP A 59 20.02 15.23 -15.53
C ASP A 59 19.79 15.79 -14.12
N VAL A 60 20.18 15.09 -13.08
CA VAL A 60 20.14 15.61 -11.71
C VAL A 60 20.90 16.93 -11.62
N ASN A 61 22.13 16.99 -12.15
CA ASN A 61 22.95 18.17 -12.11
C ASN A 61 22.40 19.33 -12.96
N LYS A 62 21.89 19.04 -14.15
CA LYS A 62 21.45 20.05 -15.12
C LYS A 62 20.02 20.52 -14.89
N ILE A 63 19.14 19.63 -14.39
CA ILE A 63 17.71 19.88 -14.32
C ILE A 63 17.25 20.04 -12.86
N VAL A 64 17.63 19.11 -11.97
CA VAL A 64 17.14 19.13 -10.58
C VAL A 64 17.89 20.13 -9.72
N MET A 65 19.22 20.09 -9.74
CA MET A 65 20.06 20.89 -8.85
C MET A 65 19.94 22.40 -9.05
N PRO A 66 19.68 22.97 -10.24
CA PRO A 66 19.48 24.41 -10.40
C PRO A 66 18.29 24.98 -9.62
N GLY A 67 17.25 24.16 -9.37
CA GLY A 67 16.10 24.51 -8.55
C GLY A 67 16.09 23.82 -7.19
N ALA A 68 17.22 23.29 -6.74
CA ALA A 68 17.31 22.48 -5.52
C ALA A 68 16.72 23.21 -4.31
N SER A 69 16.05 22.45 -3.46
CA SER A 69 15.09 22.73 -2.41
C SER A 69 13.74 23.24 -2.90
N SER A 70 13.61 24.24 -3.71
CA SER A 70 12.34 24.72 -4.31
C SER A 70 12.67 25.60 -5.52
N PRO A 71 12.03 25.41 -6.68
CA PRO A 71 10.81 24.60 -6.93
C PRO A 71 11.08 23.15 -7.36
N ALA A 72 12.35 22.71 -7.48
CA ALA A 72 12.69 21.44 -8.11
C ALA A 72 11.98 20.22 -7.49
N CYS A 73 11.98 20.10 -6.16
CA CYS A 73 11.41 18.95 -5.49
C CYS A 73 9.91 18.77 -5.80
N THR A 74 9.14 19.84 -5.69
CA THR A 74 7.70 19.82 -5.96
C THR A 74 7.38 19.55 -7.42
N GLU A 75 8.14 20.15 -8.33
CA GLU A 75 7.94 19.93 -9.77
C GLU A 75 8.29 18.49 -10.14
N LEU A 76 9.38 17.95 -9.60
CA LEU A 76 9.77 16.56 -9.82
C LEU A 76 8.72 15.58 -9.26
N GLU A 77 8.24 15.83 -8.04
CA GLU A 77 7.15 15.05 -7.44
C GLU A 77 5.92 15.03 -8.36
N THR A 78 5.46 16.19 -8.82
CA THR A 78 4.31 16.31 -9.71
C THR A 78 4.50 15.51 -11.00
N LEU A 79 5.67 15.59 -11.62
CA LEU A 79 5.99 14.87 -12.85
C LEU A 79 6.03 13.35 -12.63
N VAL A 80 6.72 12.91 -11.60
CA VAL A 80 6.83 11.48 -11.26
C VAL A 80 5.45 10.90 -10.90
N MET A 81 4.64 11.65 -10.14
CA MET A 81 3.28 11.22 -9.81
C MET A 81 2.39 11.12 -11.05
N ASN A 82 2.52 12.01 -12.02
CA ASN A 82 1.82 11.90 -13.30
C ASN A 82 2.26 10.66 -14.09
N TRP A 83 3.56 10.40 -14.19
CA TRP A 83 4.07 9.22 -14.87
C TRP A 83 3.57 7.92 -14.20
N LEU A 84 3.62 7.88 -12.87
CA LEU A 84 3.15 6.73 -12.10
C LEU A 84 1.64 6.52 -12.25
N GLY A 85 0.85 7.59 -12.19
CA GLY A 85 -0.60 7.52 -12.38
C GLY A 85 -0.98 7.01 -13.78
N ARG A 86 -0.28 7.46 -14.82
CA ARG A 86 -0.45 6.91 -16.18
C ARG A 86 -0.04 5.45 -16.30
N MET A 87 1.02 5.04 -15.61
CA MET A 87 1.44 3.64 -15.58
C MET A 87 0.38 2.72 -14.96
N LEU A 88 -0.39 3.25 -14.00
CA LEU A 88 -1.52 2.53 -13.38
C LEU A 88 -2.81 2.64 -14.17
N ASP A 89 -2.86 3.47 -15.22
CA ASP A 89 -4.07 3.79 -15.99
C ASP A 89 -5.15 4.49 -15.16
N LEU A 90 -4.73 5.39 -14.26
CA LEU A 90 -5.66 6.24 -13.52
C LEU A 90 -6.34 7.24 -14.48
N PRO A 91 -7.63 7.56 -14.27
CA PRO A 91 -8.33 8.61 -15.02
C PRO A 91 -7.57 9.95 -14.99
N ASP A 92 -7.61 10.69 -16.10
CA ASP A 92 -6.90 11.97 -16.25
C ASP A 92 -7.30 13.00 -15.19
N GLU A 93 -8.47 12.88 -14.58
CA GLU A 93 -8.95 13.73 -13.50
C GLU A 93 -8.11 13.63 -12.22
N PHE A 94 -7.34 12.54 -12.05
CA PHE A 94 -6.39 12.40 -10.94
C PHE A 94 -5.02 13.03 -11.22
N LEU A 95 -4.74 13.40 -12.47
CA LEU A 95 -3.41 13.77 -12.90
C LEU A 95 -3.29 15.30 -13.08
N HIS A 96 -2.12 15.84 -12.75
CA HIS A 96 -1.80 17.24 -12.97
C HIS A 96 -1.11 17.43 -14.32
N LEU A 97 -1.87 17.19 -15.41
CA LEU A 97 -1.32 17.21 -16.78
C LEU A 97 -1.10 18.62 -17.34
N ARG A 98 -1.84 19.59 -16.85
CA ARG A 98 -1.79 21.00 -17.25
C ARG A 98 -1.85 21.89 -16.01
N PRO A 99 -1.39 23.13 -16.08
CA PRO A 99 -1.43 24.07 -14.95
C PRO A 99 -2.82 24.30 -14.34
N ASP A 100 -3.88 24.09 -15.13
CA ASP A 100 -5.28 24.23 -14.75
C ASP A 100 -5.95 22.88 -14.37
N SER A 101 -5.21 21.77 -14.37
CA SER A 101 -5.74 20.47 -13.98
C SER A 101 -6.19 20.49 -12.51
N PRO A 102 -7.42 20.03 -12.21
CA PRO A 102 -7.93 20.06 -10.84
C PRO A 102 -7.33 18.97 -9.96
N GLY A 103 -6.86 17.88 -10.56
CA GLY A 103 -6.28 16.73 -9.86
C GLY A 103 -4.79 16.87 -9.63
N GLY A 104 -4.25 15.94 -8.85
CA GLY A 104 -2.83 15.83 -8.62
C GLY A 104 -2.47 14.70 -7.66
N GLY A 105 -1.20 14.32 -7.72
CA GLY A 105 -0.63 13.29 -6.85
C GLY A 105 0.39 13.87 -5.88
N VAL A 106 0.52 13.24 -4.73
CA VAL A 106 1.46 13.59 -3.66
C VAL A 106 2.03 12.31 -3.02
N ILE A 107 3.30 12.35 -2.64
CA ILE A 107 3.94 11.27 -1.92
C ILE A 107 3.63 11.42 -0.42
N GLN A 108 3.24 10.32 0.21
CA GLN A 108 2.95 10.18 1.62
C GLN A 108 3.84 9.11 2.25
N THR A 109 3.98 9.11 3.57
CA THR A 109 4.77 8.07 4.26
C THR A 109 4.04 6.73 4.26
N THR A 110 2.76 6.72 4.60
CA THR A 110 1.97 5.49 4.72
C THR A 110 0.57 5.61 4.10
N ALA A 111 -0.02 4.47 3.70
CA ALA A 111 -1.42 4.44 3.26
C ALA A 111 -2.39 4.89 4.36
N SER A 112 -2.08 4.60 5.64
CA SER A 112 -2.89 5.07 6.77
C SER A 112 -2.89 6.59 6.89
N GLU A 113 -1.74 7.22 6.66
CA GLU A 113 -1.64 8.69 6.60
C GLU A 113 -2.41 9.25 5.40
N SER A 114 -2.29 8.64 4.23
CA SER A 114 -3.06 9.01 3.03
C SER A 114 -4.57 8.93 3.29
N THR A 115 -5.04 7.87 3.95
CA THR A 115 -6.45 7.72 4.32
C THR A 115 -6.88 8.82 5.30
N PHE A 116 -6.04 9.15 6.28
CA PHE A 116 -6.31 10.24 7.23
C PHE A 116 -6.35 11.60 6.53
N VAL A 117 -5.41 11.86 5.62
CA VAL A 117 -5.38 13.07 4.80
C VAL A 117 -6.63 13.18 3.92
N ALA A 118 -7.06 12.09 3.28
CA ALA A 118 -8.30 12.05 2.49
C ALA A 118 -9.53 12.32 3.35
N LEU A 119 -9.60 11.76 4.56
CA LEU A 119 -10.70 12.00 5.50
C LEU A 119 -10.79 13.46 5.93
N LEU A 120 -9.66 14.09 6.23
CA LEU A 120 -9.62 15.51 6.60
C LEU A 120 -10.02 16.41 5.42
N ALA A 121 -9.56 16.10 4.20
CA ALA A 121 -9.94 16.82 2.99
C ALA A 121 -11.45 16.68 2.71
N ALA A 122 -12.00 15.48 2.81
CA ALA A 122 -13.43 15.21 2.67
C ALA A 122 -14.24 16.00 3.70
N ARG A 123 -13.83 15.99 4.97
CA ARG A 123 -14.46 16.76 6.04
C ARG A 123 -14.52 18.25 5.71
N THR A 124 -13.38 18.84 5.34
CA THR A 124 -13.30 20.26 5.00
C THR A 124 -14.20 20.62 3.83
N GLU A 125 -14.24 19.76 2.82
CA GLU A 125 -15.07 19.95 1.63
C GLU A 125 -16.57 19.87 1.94
N VAL A 126 -17.00 18.96 2.78
CA VAL A 126 -18.40 18.84 3.21
C VAL A 126 -18.82 20.06 4.02
N ILE A 127 -17.99 20.53 4.97
CA ILE A 127 -18.27 21.74 5.74
C ILE A 127 -18.43 22.95 4.80
N ARG A 128 -17.52 23.09 3.83
CA ARG A 128 -17.55 24.18 2.84
C ARG A 128 -18.87 24.15 2.04
N ARG A 129 -19.20 22.99 1.45
CA ARG A 129 -20.44 22.82 0.66
C ARG A 129 -21.68 23.12 1.49
N PHE A 130 -21.72 22.63 2.72
CA PHE A 130 -22.85 22.90 3.63
C PHE A 130 -23.03 24.41 3.89
N LYS A 131 -21.94 25.12 4.18
CA LYS A 131 -21.95 26.57 4.38
C LYS A 131 -22.39 27.33 3.13
N GLU A 132 -21.90 26.94 1.96
CA GLU A 132 -22.30 27.55 0.69
C GLU A 132 -23.76 27.34 0.36
N ALA A 133 -24.28 26.14 0.58
CA ALA A 133 -25.69 25.83 0.38
C ALA A 133 -26.58 26.68 1.28
N ARG A 134 -26.22 26.86 2.55
CA ARG A 134 -26.95 27.71 3.47
C ARG A 134 -26.86 29.19 3.10
N LYS A 135 -25.69 29.66 2.66
CA LYS A 135 -25.50 31.04 2.16
C LYS A 135 -26.41 31.31 0.96
N THR A 136 -26.48 30.38 0.02
CA THR A 136 -27.33 30.46 -1.16
C THR A 136 -28.81 30.51 -0.77
N ALA A 137 -29.20 29.78 0.28
CA ALA A 137 -30.55 29.79 0.82
C ALA A 137 -30.85 31.00 1.76
N SER A 138 -29.90 31.95 1.91
CA SER A 138 -29.98 33.10 2.83
C SER A 138 -30.20 32.70 4.29
N LEU A 139 -29.70 31.53 4.69
CA LEU A 139 -29.79 31.01 6.06
C LEU A 139 -28.48 31.32 6.82
N SER A 140 -28.61 31.48 8.14
CA SER A 140 -27.42 31.61 9.01
C SER A 140 -26.55 30.34 8.90
N SER A 141 -25.23 30.52 8.83
CA SER A 141 -24.30 29.39 8.85
C SER A 141 -23.98 29.02 10.30
N PRO A 142 -24.13 27.74 10.69
CA PRO A 142 -23.66 27.27 11.99
C PRO A 142 -22.14 27.29 12.06
N ASP A 143 -21.61 27.18 13.27
CA ASP A 143 -20.19 27.03 13.53
C ASP A 143 -19.66 25.70 12.94
N ASP A 144 -18.37 25.64 12.63
CA ASP A 144 -17.71 24.43 12.14
C ASP A 144 -17.82 23.27 13.13
N SER A 145 -17.82 23.54 14.43
CA SER A 145 -17.99 22.52 15.45
C SER A 145 -19.39 21.91 15.45
N GLU A 146 -20.42 22.70 15.19
CA GLU A 146 -21.80 22.21 15.05
C GLU A 146 -21.94 21.34 13.81
N ILE A 147 -21.37 21.77 12.68
CA ILE A 147 -21.36 20.97 11.44
C ILE A 147 -20.61 19.67 11.65
N ASN A 148 -19.41 19.72 12.27
CA ASN A 148 -18.61 18.54 12.56
C ASN A 148 -19.36 17.50 13.40
N SER A 149 -20.20 17.93 14.34
CA SER A 149 -20.99 17.02 15.17
C SER A 149 -22.03 16.21 14.39
N LEU A 150 -22.39 16.67 13.19
CA LEU A 150 -23.35 16.02 12.29
C LEU A 150 -22.69 15.13 11.24
N LEU A 151 -21.36 15.22 11.09
CA LEU A 151 -20.65 14.43 10.09
C LEU A 151 -20.49 12.99 10.53
N VAL A 152 -20.72 12.07 9.62
CA VAL A 152 -20.50 10.64 9.81
C VAL A 152 -19.47 10.18 8.80
N ALA A 153 -18.40 9.57 9.29
CA ALA A 153 -17.46 8.85 8.46
C ALA A 153 -17.82 7.36 8.51
N TYR A 154 -18.11 6.81 7.37
CA TYR A 154 -18.29 5.37 7.23
C TYR A 154 -16.91 4.76 6.96
N CYS A 155 -16.37 3.98 7.86
CA CYS A 155 -15.12 3.27 7.63
C CYS A 155 -15.34 1.76 7.66
N SER A 156 -14.44 1.03 7.05
CA SER A 156 -14.43 -0.39 6.72
C SER A 156 -15.68 -0.84 5.96
N ASP A 157 -15.44 -1.47 4.90
CA ASP A 157 -16.38 -2.11 4.00
C ASP A 157 -17.25 -1.19 3.12
N GLN A 158 -17.35 0.17 3.35
CA GLN A 158 -18.33 0.93 2.57
C GLN A 158 -18.00 2.36 2.12
N VAL A 159 -16.97 3.06 2.58
CA VAL A 159 -16.61 4.42 2.11
C VAL A 159 -15.12 4.57 1.84
N CYS A 160 -14.30 3.77 2.50
CA CYS A 160 -12.95 3.50 2.07
C CYS A 160 -12.99 2.19 1.27
N GLY A 161 -13.15 2.29 -0.04
CA GLY A 161 -13.08 1.13 -0.92
C GLY A 161 -11.68 0.54 -0.87
N THR A 162 -11.56 -0.73 -0.50
CA THR A 162 -10.26 -1.39 -0.40
C THR A 162 -10.05 -2.34 -1.58
N LEU A 163 -8.97 -2.13 -2.31
CA LEU A 163 -8.52 -3.02 -3.37
C LEU A 163 -7.31 -3.82 -2.88
N GLY A 164 -7.54 -5.08 -2.51
CA GLY A 164 -6.52 -5.95 -1.95
C GLY A 164 -6.36 -5.83 -0.44
N THR A 165 -7.39 -6.24 0.31
CA THR A 165 -7.38 -6.19 1.78
C THR A 165 -6.19 -6.91 2.40
N THR A 166 -5.71 -6.41 3.52
CA THR A 166 -4.56 -6.97 4.23
C THR A 166 -4.77 -8.43 4.65
N GLY A 167 -6.00 -8.81 4.99
CA GLY A 167 -6.30 -10.14 5.52
C GLY A 167 -6.34 -11.24 4.46
N ALA A 168 -6.90 -10.97 3.28
CA ALA A 168 -7.18 -11.99 2.27
C ALA A 168 -7.02 -11.49 0.82
N CYS A 169 -6.52 -10.28 0.61
CA CYS A 169 -6.47 -9.65 -0.71
C CYS A 169 -7.85 -9.60 -1.40
N ALA A 170 -8.90 -9.30 -0.63
CA ALA A 170 -10.24 -9.11 -1.17
C ALA A 170 -10.37 -7.73 -1.82
N PHE A 171 -11.33 -7.59 -2.72
CA PHE A 171 -11.57 -6.38 -3.50
C PHE A 171 -13.01 -5.95 -3.32
N ASP A 172 -13.21 -4.67 -2.99
CA ASP A 172 -14.52 -4.04 -3.00
C ASP A 172 -14.97 -3.74 -4.43
N ASN A 173 -16.26 -3.83 -4.68
CA ASN A 173 -16.83 -3.57 -6.00
C ASN A 173 -17.16 -2.08 -6.16
N LEU A 174 -16.24 -1.33 -6.75
CA LEU A 174 -16.42 0.12 -6.94
C LEU A 174 -17.53 0.45 -7.96
N GLU A 175 -17.85 -0.45 -8.91
CA GLU A 175 -18.97 -0.26 -9.85
C GLU A 175 -20.33 -0.30 -9.14
N GLU A 176 -20.45 -1.00 -8.00
CA GLU A 176 -21.66 -1.04 -7.19
C GLU A 176 -21.71 0.11 -6.18
N ILE A 177 -20.60 0.39 -5.49
CA ILE A 177 -20.51 1.41 -4.44
C ILE A 177 -20.51 2.82 -5.04
N GLY A 178 -19.78 3.03 -6.13
CA GLY A 178 -19.54 4.33 -6.73
C GLY A 178 -20.79 5.13 -7.10
N PRO A 179 -21.76 4.56 -7.82
CA PRO A 179 -23.01 5.25 -8.15
C PRO A 179 -23.82 5.67 -6.93
N ILE A 180 -23.80 4.87 -5.86
CA ILE A 180 -24.49 5.18 -4.60
C ILE A 180 -23.83 6.39 -3.94
N CYS A 181 -22.52 6.35 -3.77
CA CYS A 181 -21.76 7.45 -3.16
C CYS A 181 -21.89 8.74 -3.97
N LYS A 182 -21.86 8.65 -5.30
CA LYS A 182 -22.06 9.82 -6.17
C LYS A 182 -23.46 10.42 -6.02
N LYS A 183 -24.49 9.58 -5.90
CA LYS A 183 -25.87 10.03 -5.69
C LYS A 183 -26.05 10.74 -4.35
N GLU A 184 -25.40 10.23 -3.30
CA GLU A 184 -25.48 10.76 -1.94
C GLU A 184 -24.40 11.83 -1.66
N ASP A 185 -23.68 12.29 -2.70
CA ASP A 185 -22.58 13.30 -2.64
C ASP A 185 -21.49 12.98 -1.59
N MET A 186 -21.12 11.68 -1.49
CA MET A 186 -20.15 11.16 -0.55
C MET A 186 -18.76 11.09 -1.20
N TRP A 187 -17.73 11.46 -0.44
CA TRP A 187 -16.34 11.27 -0.85
C TRP A 187 -15.95 9.80 -0.81
N ILE A 188 -15.37 9.28 -1.90
CA ILE A 188 -14.82 7.92 -1.94
C ILE A 188 -13.29 8.00 -1.92
N HIS A 189 -12.68 7.41 -0.90
CA HIS A 189 -11.26 7.11 -0.88
C HIS A 189 -11.03 5.64 -1.23
N VAL A 190 -10.08 5.36 -2.12
CA VAL A 190 -9.70 3.99 -2.51
C VAL A 190 -8.32 3.66 -1.97
N ASP A 191 -8.26 2.74 -1.02
CA ASP A 191 -7.03 2.16 -0.49
C ASP A 191 -6.65 0.92 -1.30
N ALA A 192 -5.68 1.07 -2.19
CA ALA A 192 -5.06 0.00 -2.95
C ALA A 192 -3.61 -0.26 -2.48
N ALA A 193 -3.32 -0.05 -1.20
CA ALA A 193 -1.96 -0.07 -0.65
C ALA A 193 -1.12 -1.28 -1.11
N TYR A 194 -1.70 -2.46 -1.20
CA TYR A 194 -1.04 -3.65 -1.71
C TYR A 194 -1.30 -3.87 -3.20
N ALA A 195 -2.58 -3.91 -3.60
CA ALA A 195 -2.96 -4.32 -4.95
C ALA A 195 -2.65 -3.25 -6.01
N GLY A 196 -2.49 -1.98 -5.63
CA GLY A 196 -2.20 -0.90 -6.57
C GLY A 196 -0.96 -1.17 -7.43
N SER A 197 0.05 -1.82 -6.87
CA SER A 197 1.22 -2.26 -7.64
C SER A 197 0.88 -3.20 -8.80
N ALA A 198 -0.16 -4.03 -8.66
CA ALA A 198 -0.57 -4.97 -9.69
C ALA A 198 -1.23 -4.27 -10.90
N PHE A 199 -1.75 -3.06 -10.73
CA PHE A 199 -2.41 -2.32 -11.82
C PHE A 199 -1.43 -1.77 -12.87
N THR A 200 -0.14 -1.91 -12.64
CA THR A 200 0.87 -1.79 -13.70
C THR A 200 0.66 -2.87 -14.79
N CYS A 201 -0.02 -3.96 -14.47
CA CYS A 201 -0.37 -5.04 -15.38
C CYS A 201 -1.82 -4.82 -15.88
N PRO A 202 -2.06 -4.66 -17.18
CA PRO A 202 -3.41 -4.44 -17.73
C PRO A 202 -4.44 -5.50 -17.33
N GLU A 203 -4.00 -6.77 -17.18
CA GLU A 203 -4.85 -7.91 -16.82
C GLU A 203 -5.47 -7.80 -15.42
N PHE A 204 -4.87 -7.00 -14.52
CA PHE A 204 -5.40 -6.81 -13.15
C PHE A 204 -6.21 -5.51 -13.00
N ARG A 205 -6.24 -4.65 -14.02
CA ARG A 205 -7.05 -3.41 -14.01
C ARG A 205 -8.54 -3.66 -13.94
N VAL A 206 -8.97 -4.89 -14.22
CA VAL A 206 -10.37 -5.31 -14.00
C VAL A 206 -10.83 -5.07 -12.56
N PHE A 207 -9.92 -5.11 -11.59
CA PHE A 207 -10.22 -4.83 -10.18
C PHE A 207 -10.37 -3.33 -9.87
N MET A 208 -9.99 -2.45 -10.79
CA MET A 208 -10.14 -1.00 -10.67
C MET A 208 -11.44 -0.46 -11.30
N LYS A 209 -12.26 -1.31 -11.90
CA LYS A 209 -13.51 -0.86 -12.49
C LYS A 209 -14.33 -0.08 -11.48
N GLY A 210 -14.84 1.10 -11.88
CA GLY A 210 -15.51 2.04 -10.98
C GLY A 210 -14.58 3.05 -10.31
N ILE A 211 -13.26 3.06 -10.61
CA ILE A 211 -12.30 4.03 -10.05
C ILE A 211 -12.66 5.47 -10.44
N GLU A 212 -13.37 5.68 -11.53
CA GLU A 212 -13.88 6.98 -11.97
C GLU A 212 -14.87 7.62 -10.99
N TYR A 213 -15.41 6.85 -10.04
CA TYR A 213 -16.25 7.38 -8.95
C TYR A 213 -15.45 7.83 -7.73
N ALA A 214 -14.20 7.40 -7.58
CA ALA A 214 -13.38 7.77 -6.43
C ALA A 214 -12.94 9.24 -6.49
N ASP A 215 -12.85 9.89 -5.33
CA ASP A 215 -12.30 11.24 -5.16
C ASP A 215 -10.81 11.21 -4.83
N SER A 216 -10.34 10.13 -4.22
CA SER A 216 -8.93 9.91 -3.89
C SER A 216 -8.54 8.43 -4.01
N PHE A 217 -7.28 8.21 -4.38
CA PHE A 217 -6.71 6.87 -4.58
C PHE A 217 -5.32 6.82 -3.97
N THR A 218 -4.97 5.72 -3.32
CA THR A 218 -3.64 5.52 -2.75
C THR A 218 -3.12 4.11 -2.95
N PHE A 219 -1.80 3.98 -3.14
CA PHE A 219 -1.11 2.69 -3.06
C PHE A 219 0.32 2.85 -2.56
N ASN A 220 0.93 1.74 -2.10
CA ASN A 220 2.30 1.74 -1.62
C ASN A 220 3.25 1.09 -2.62
N PRO A 221 4.05 1.86 -3.37
CA PRO A 221 5.16 1.31 -4.16
C PRO A 221 6.12 0.47 -3.31
N SER A 222 6.33 0.86 -2.05
CA SER A 222 7.18 0.14 -1.08
C SER A 222 6.71 -1.28 -0.75
N LYS A 223 5.45 -1.64 -1.00
CA LYS A 223 4.96 -3.00 -0.70
C LYS A 223 5.32 -4.02 -1.77
N TRP A 224 5.24 -3.67 -3.05
CA TRP A 224 5.44 -4.66 -4.13
C TRP A 224 6.25 -4.14 -5.33
N LEU A 225 6.51 -2.85 -5.46
CA LEU A 225 7.41 -2.31 -6.50
C LEU A 225 8.85 -2.13 -6.01
N MET A 226 9.20 -2.69 -4.85
CA MET A 226 10.57 -2.69 -4.29
C MET A 226 11.16 -1.29 -4.09
N VAL A 227 10.31 -0.30 -3.87
CA VAL A 227 10.71 1.04 -3.44
C VAL A 227 10.96 1.01 -1.94
N HIS A 228 11.88 1.83 -1.44
CA HIS A 228 12.18 1.90 -0.02
C HIS A 228 10.95 2.25 0.82
N PHE A 229 10.94 1.75 2.03
CA PHE A 229 9.99 2.06 3.08
C PHE A 229 10.43 3.39 3.75
N ASP A 230 9.59 4.37 3.96
CA ASP A 230 8.16 4.49 3.73
C ASP A 230 7.84 5.28 2.44
N CYS A 231 7.08 4.70 1.52
CA CYS A 231 6.65 5.39 0.33
C CYS A 231 5.22 4.98 -0.04
N THR A 232 4.35 5.97 -0.11
CA THR A 232 2.96 5.84 -0.51
C THR A 232 2.63 6.92 -1.52
N ALA A 233 2.06 6.54 -2.65
CA ALA A 233 1.60 7.44 -3.67
C ALA A 233 0.09 7.67 -3.50
N MET A 234 -0.34 8.92 -3.40
CA MET A 234 -1.73 9.33 -3.22
C MET A 234 -2.12 10.32 -4.31
N TRP A 235 -3.30 10.14 -4.89
CA TRP A 235 -3.90 11.08 -5.84
C TRP A 235 -5.27 11.52 -5.37
N VAL A 236 -5.63 12.74 -5.75
CA VAL A 236 -6.95 13.32 -5.54
C VAL A 236 -7.45 13.96 -6.84
N LYS A 237 -8.75 13.87 -7.11
CA LYS A 237 -9.36 14.56 -8.25
C LYS A 237 -9.44 16.08 -8.08
N ARG A 238 -9.42 16.54 -6.84
CA ARG A 238 -9.48 17.98 -6.49
C ARG A 238 -8.36 18.30 -5.52
N SER A 239 -7.19 18.66 -6.05
CA SER A 239 -6.02 19.06 -5.26
C SER A 239 -6.31 20.26 -4.35
N GLU A 240 -7.22 21.12 -4.78
CA GLU A 240 -7.70 22.27 -3.99
C GLU A 240 -8.32 21.88 -2.65
N ALA A 241 -8.90 20.67 -2.54
CA ALA A 241 -9.42 20.16 -1.27
C ALA A 241 -8.29 19.89 -0.25
N LEU A 242 -7.14 19.38 -0.70
CA LEU A 242 -5.96 19.23 0.14
C LEU A 242 -5.40 20.61 0.53
N HIS A 243 -5.25 21.47 -0.45
CA HIS A 243 -4.73 22.83 -0.21
C HIS A 243 -5.58 23.58 0.82
N ARG A 244 -6.91 23.60 0.70
CA ARG A 244 -7.80 24.25 1.66
C ARG A 244 -7.74 23.64 3.06
N THR A 245 -7.43 22.37 3.17
CA THR A 245 -7.40 21.68 4.46
C THR A 245 -6.10 21.91 5.21
N PHE A 246 -4.98 21.93 4.49
CA PHE A 246 -3.65 21.88 5.09
C PHE A 246 -2.82 23.14 4.87
N ASN A 247 -3.25 24.03 3.95
CA ASN A 247 -2.50 25.25 3.69
C ASN A 247 -2.53 26.18 4.90
N VAL A 248 -1.35 26.59 5.31
CA VAL A 248 -1.13 27.70 6.25
C VAL A 248 -0.44 28.79 5.46
N ASP A 249 -1.04 29.97 5.38
CA ASP A 249 -0.54 31.11 4.60
C ASP A 249 0.14 32.18 5.50
N PRO A 250 1.29 31.87 6.15
CA PRO A 250 1.99 32.80 6.98
C PRO A 250 2.75 33.84 6.14
N LEU A 251 2.87 35.03 6.65
CA LEU A 251 3.50 36.17 5.94
C LEU A 251 4.92 35.87 5.45
N TYR A 252 5.68 35.05 6.18
CA TYR A 252 7.08 34.76 5.81
C TYR A 252 7.21 33.78 4.60
N LEU A 253 6.12 33.13 4.19
CA LEU A 253 6.09 32.33 2.97
C LEU A 253 5.57 33.09 1.75
N LYS A 254 5.10 34.34 1.94
CA LYS A 254 4.61 35.17 0.83
C LYS A 254 5.78 35.79 0.07
N HIS A 255 5.96 35.37 -1.17
CA HIS A 255 6.92 35.94 -2.10
C HIS A 255 6.28 36.07 -3.51
N GLU A 256 6.94 36.78 -4.42
CA GLU A 256 6.42 37.07 -5.76
C GLU A 256 6.05 35.83 -6.59
N ASN A 257 6.64 34.67 -6.28
CA ASN A 257 6.38 33.40 -6.94
C ASN A 257 5.34 32.52 -6.20
N SER A 258 4.80 32.96 -5.05
CA SER A 258 3.85 32.13 -4.25
C SER A 258 2.60 31.76 -5.02
N ALA A 259 2.15 32.60 -5.96
CA ALA A 259 0.99 32.30 -6.80
C ALA A 259 1.23 31.20 -7.85
N LEU A 260 2.50 30.97 -8.23
CA LEU A 260 2.90 29.94 -9.19
C LEU A 260 3.17 28.58 -8.51
N ALA A 261 3.45 28.63 -7.21
CA ALA A 261 3.75 27.48 -6.37
C ALA A 261 2.47 26.83 -5.74
N ASN A 262 1.30 27.35 -6.04
CA ASN A 262 0.02 27.07 -5.36
C ASN A 262 -0.56 25.65 -5.55
N THR A 263 0.20 24.69 -6.01
CA THR A 263 -0.26 23.32 -6.18
C THR A 263 0.56 22.37 -5.31
N LEU A 264 0.08 21.98 -4.15
CA LEU A 264 0.60 20.89 -3.30
C LEU A 264 1.87 21.18 -2.47
N GLU A 265 2.60 22.29 -2.71
CA GLU A 265 3.92 22.56 -2.12
C GLU A 265 4.00 22.64 -0.59
N GLN A 266 2.90 22.85 0.11
CA GLN A 266 3.01 23.25 1.52
C GLN A 266 2.67 22.18 2.54
N THR A 267 2.37 20.97 2.10
CA THR A 267 1.72 20.03 3.00
C THR A 267 2.65 18.95 3.56
N PHE A 268 3.79 18.61 2.94
CA PHE A 268 4.55 17.42 3.36
C PHE A 268 6.08 17.53 3.19
N SER A 269 6.80 16.83 4.06
CA SER A 269 8.26 16.79 4.14
C SER A 269 8.89 16.13 2.89
N ILE A 270 9.66 16.89 2.18
CA ILE A 270 10.25 16.59 0.87
C ILE A 270 11.46 15.64 0.98
N THR A 271 12.07 15.51 2.15
CA THR A 271 13.32 14.76 2.33
C THR A 271 13.18 13.27 1.99
N GLU A 272 11.99 12.70 2.19
CA GLU A 272 11.70 11.29 1.88
C GLU A 272 11.33 11.08 0.40
N ALA A 273 10.78 12.09 -0.27
CA ALA A 273 10.41 12.02 -1.68
C ALA A 273 11.60 11.86 -2.62
N LEU A 274 12.73 12.53 -2.32
CA LEU A 274 13.96 12.40 -3.11
C LEU A 274 14.52 10.98 -3.06
N VAL A 275 14.53 10.34 -1.90
CA VAL A 275 14.99 8.96 -1.74
C VAL A 275 14.10 7.99 -2.52
N CYS A 276 12.78 8.16 -2.44
CA CYS A 276 11.83 7.33 -3.19
C CYS A 276 11.91 7.55 -4.70
N SER A 277 12.11 8.79 -5.17
CA SER A 277 12.21 9.10 -6.60
C SER A 277 13.52 8.58 -7.21
N GLU A 278 14.63 8.68 -6.49
CA GLU A 278 15.92 8.14 -6.92
C GLU A 278 15.90 6.63 -7.06
N GLU A 279 15.26 5.90 -6.14
CA GLU A 279 15.12 4.44 -6.26
C GLU A 279 14.11 4.01 -7.32
N PHE A 280 13.04 4.71 -7.52
CA PHE A 280 12.12 4.47 -8.62
C PHE A 280 12.87 4.59 -9.97
N TRP A 281 13.74 5.58 -10.12
CA TRP A 281 14.65 5.72 -11.25
C TRP A 281 15.73 4.65 -11.29
N TYR A 282 16.27 4.27 -10.14
CA TYR A 282 17.40 3.36 -10.02
C TYR A 282 17.02 1.90 -10.32
N GLN A 283 15.88 1.41 -9.83
CA GLN A 283 15.38 0.05 -10.15
C GLN A 283 15.08 -0.16 -11.62
N ARG A 284 14.82 0.91 -12.34
CA ARG A 284 14.61 0.93 -13.78
C ARG A 284 15.81 0.42 -14.58
N ASN A 285 17.02 0.65 -14.12
CA ASN A 285 18.26 0.32 -14.85
C ASN A 285 18.75 -1.12 -14.64
N SER A 286 18.41 -1.79 -13.55
CA SER A 286 18.93 -3.11 -13.22
C SER A 286 18.33 -4.25 -14.05
N ALA A 287 17.17 -4.04 -14.66
CA ALA A 287 16.46 -5.07 -15.41
C ALA A 287 16.83 -5.12 -16.91
N ALA A 288 17.69 -4.24 -17.43
CA ALA A 288 18.10 -4.22 -18.85
C ALA A 288 18.90 -5.45 -19.31
N HIS A 289 19.36 -6.30 -18.40
CA HIS A 289 20.28 -7.40 -18.74
C HIS A 289 19.65 -8.80 -18.86
N GLN A 290 18.35 -8.97 -18.62
CA GLN A 290 17.70 -10.25 -18.91
C GLN A 290 16.89 -10.16 -20.21
N LYS A 291 17.55 -10.52 -21.32
CA LYS A 291 16.90 -10.74 -22.61
C LYS A 291 15.88 -11.87 -22.52
N SER A 292 14.62 -11.55 -22.35
CA SER A 292 13.51 -12.47 -22.58
C SER A 292 13.15 -12.49 -24.08
N LYS A 293 12.98 -13.68 -24.62
CA LYS A 293 12.71 -13.98 -26.03
C LYS A 293 11.34 -13.47 -26.54
N TYR A 294 10.54 -12.87 -25.67
CA TYR A 294 9.14 -12.47 -25.94
C TYR A 294 8.91 -10.98 -26.20
N CYS A 295 9.97 -10.15 -26.22
CA CYS A 295 9.82 -8.68 -26.37
C CYS A 295 10.33 -8.20 -27.73
N ARG A 296 9.79 -8.67 -28.86
CA ARG A 296 10.19 -8.17 -30.18
C ARG A 296 9.19 -7.24 -30.88
N GLU A 297 8.04 -6.98 -30.31
CA GLU A 297 7.00 -6.19 -31.00
C GLU A 297 6.35 -5.17 -30.04
N ALA A 298 6.90 -4.01 -29.92
CA ALA A 298 6.36 -2.67 -29.62
C ALA A 298 7.27 -1.86 -28.68
N PRO A 299 7.73 -0.66 -29.06
CA PRO A 299 8.65 0.17 -28.27
C PRO A 299 8.05 0.75 -26.98
N THR A 300 6.75 0.99 -26.94
CA THR A 300 6.01 1.64 -25.82
C THR A 300 5.85 0.78 -24.57
N LEU A 301 6.32 -0.44 -24.60
CA LEU A 301 5.94 -1.51 -23.65
C LEU A 301 7.00 -1.85 -22.60
N LYS A 302 8.24 -1.39 -22.70
CA LYS A 302 9.37 -2.03 -22.00
C LYS A 302 9.49 -1.74 -20.49
N VAL A 303 9.15 -0.57 -19.99
CA VAL A 303 9.21 -0.26 -18.55
C VAL A 303 8.01 -0.85 -17.83
N HIS A 304 6.83 -0.69 -18.40
CA HIS A 304 5.61 -1.35 -17.93
C HIS A 304 5.80 -2.87 -17.87
N LEU A 305 6.43 -3.47 -18.88
CA LEU A 305 6.70 -4.91 -18.95
C LEU A 305 7.60 -5.42 -17.82
N LYS A 306 8.49 -4.61 -17.27
CA LYS A 306 9.37 -5.05 -16.18
C LYS A 306 8.64 -5.17 -14.85
N PHE A 307 7.91 -4.11 -14.46
CA PHE A 307 7.06 -4.17 -13.28
C PHE A 307 5.98 -5.23 -13.47
N ALA A 308 5.35 -5.26 -14.63
CA ALA A 308 4.38 -6.29 -14.97
C ALA A 308 4.97 -7.70 -14.87
N PHE A 309 6.18 -7.94 -15.42
CA PHE A 309 6.85 -9.23 -15.30
C PHE A 309 7.14 -9.62 -13.85
N GLN A 310 7.63 -8.70 -13.04
CA GLN A 310 7.88 -8.92 -11.60
C GLN A 310 6.57 -9.28 -10.85
N ILE A 311 5.51 -8.54 -11.11
CA ILE A 311 4.19 -8.80 -10.51
C ILE A 311 3.66 -10.16 -10.95
N LEU A 312 3.68 -10.46 -12.25
CA LEU A 312 3.24 -11.73 -12.82
C LEU A 312 4.05 -12.92 -12.29
N GLN A 313 5.36 -12.76 -12.12
CA GLN A 313 6.20 -13.77 -11.49
C GLN A 313 5.75 -14.03 -10.05
N GLY A 314 5.52 -13.00 -9.25
CA GLY A 314 5.00 -13.14 -7.89
C GLY A 314 3.64 -13.84 -7.85
N VAL A 315 2.73 -13.49 -8.76
CA VAL A 315 1.42 -14.15 -8.89
C VAL A 315 1.57 -15.62 -9.28
N THR A 316 2.48 -15.93 -10.22
CA THR A 316 2.76 -17.31 -10.66
C THR A 316 3.34 -18.14 -9.50
N MET A 317 4.26 -17.59 -8.73
CA MET A 317 4.82 -18.27 -7.57
C MET A 317 3.77 -18.50 -6.47
N ALA A 318 2.87 -17.55 -6.24
CA ALA A 318 1.74 -17.73 -5.32
C ALA A 318 0.78 -18.83 -5.80
N GLN A 319 0.54 -18.93 -7.10
CA GLN A 319 -0.23 -20.04 -7.66
C GLN A 319 0.43 -21.39 -7.39
N LYS A 320 1.75 -21.49 -7.53
CA LYS A 320 2.49 -22.72 -7.22
C LYS A 320 2.42 -23.06 -5.73
N PHE A 321 2.47 -22.08 -4.85
CA PHE A 321 2.26 -22.31 -3.43
C PHE A 321 0.84 -22.80 -3.12
N GLU A 322 -0.18 -22.22 -3.75
CA GLU A 322 -1.58 -22.66 -3.66
C GLU A 322 -1.75 -24.11 -4.09
N GLU A 323 -1.10 -24.54 -5.18
CA GLU A 323 -1.09 -25.93 -5.65
C GLU A 323 -0.50 -26.88 -4.57
N PHE A 324 0.60 -26.49 -3.92
CA PHE A 324 1.19 -27.29 -2.84
C PHE A 324 0.26 -27.41 -1.63
N VAL A 325 -0.34 -26.30 -1.19
CA VAL A 325 -1.30 -26.33 -0.08
C VAL A 325 -2.49 -27.24 -0.39
N ASN A 326 -3.05 -27.16 -1.61
CA ASN A 326 -4.19 -27.97 -2.04
C ASN A 326 -3.84 -29.46 -2.21
N SER A 327 -2.57 -29.80 -2.42
CA SER A 327 -2.11 -31.20 -2.52
C SER A 327 -2.12 -31.93 -1.19
N ASP A 328 -2.13 -31.21 -0.06
CA ASP A 328 -2.12 -31.78 1.29
C ASP A 328 -3.48 -31.65 1.98
N LYS A 329 -4.15 -32.77 2.19
CA LYS A 329 -5.50 -32.83 2.77
C LYS A 329 -5.63 -32.29 4.18
N ARG A 330 -4.53 -32.06 4.89
CA ARG A 330 -4.50 -31.49 6.25
C ARG A 330 -4.79 -30.00 6.25
N PHE A 331 -4.55 -29.33 5.12
CA PHE A 331 -4.74 -27.89 4.96
C PHE A 331 -6.04 -27.55 4.23
N GLU A 332 -6.43 -26.30 4.36
CA GLU A 332 -7.49 -25.67 3.59
C GLU A 332 -7.15 -24.21 3.27
N ILE A 333 -7.69 -23.73 2.15
CA ILE A 333 -7.59 -22.34 1.70
C ILE A 333 -8.98 -21.71 1.85
N PRO A 334 -9.23 -20.96 2.95
CA PRO A 334 -10.57 -20.47 3.28
C PRO A 334 -11.05 -19.29 2.44
N ALA A 335 -10.18 -18.68 1.64
CA ALA A 335 -10.52 -17.59 0.72
C ALA A 335 -9.81 -17.81 -0.62
N LYS A 336 -10.48 -17.43 -1.70
CA LYS A 336 -9.90 -17.48 -3.05
C LYS A 336 -8.61 -16.67 -3.09
N ARG A 337 -7.56 -17.23 -3.70
CA ARG A 337 -6.32 -16.51 -3.94
C ARG A 337 -6.56 -15.35 -4.92
N HIS A 338 -6.04 -14.19 -4.56
CA HIS A 338 -5.90 -13.04 -5.44
C HIS A 338 -4.45 -12.58 -5.45
N LEU A 339 -3.95 -12.24 -6.62
CA LEU A 339 -2.59 -11.72 -6.80
C LEU A 339 -1.51 -12.64 -6.18
N GLY A 340 -0.54 -12.07 -5.51
CA GLY A 340 0.61 -12.76 -4.90
C GLY A 340 0.38 -13.27 -3.48
N MET A 341 -0.86 -13.29 -2.96
CA MET A 341 -1.18 -13.70 -1.59
C MET A 341 -2.02 -14.96 -1.54
N VAL A 342 -1.59 -15.93 -0.73
CA VAL A 342 -2.35 -17.14 -0.38
C VAL A 342 -2.62 -17.13 1.11
N VAL A 343 -3.87 -17.36 1.51
CA VAL A 343 -4.25 -17.56 2.91
C VAL A 343 -4.58 -19.01 3.13
N PHE A 344 -3.98 -19.64 4.13
CA PHE A 344 -4.14 -21.06 4.40
C PHE A 344 -4.21 -21.34 5.90
N ARG A 345 -4.70 -22.53 6.25
CA ARG A 345 -4.75 -22.98 7.63
C ARG A 345 -4.75 -24.52 7.71
N LEU A 346 -4.42 -25.05 8.87
CA LEU A 346 -4.73 -26.45 9.20
C LEU A 346 -6.24 -26.60 9.39
N LYS A 347 -6.81 -27.71 8.89
CA LYS A 347 -8.20 -28.10 9.16
C LYS A 347 -8.38 -28.41 10.63
N GLY A 348 -9.52 -28.03 11.20
CA GLY A 348 -9.85 -28.20 12.61
C GLY A 348 -9.86 -26.88 13.39
N ASP A 349 -9.50 -26.92 14.65
CA ASP A 349 -9.56 -25.79 15.54
C ASP A 349 -8.53 -24.68 15.19
N ASN A 350 -8.86 -23.45 15.50
CA ASN A 350 -7.96 -22.30 15.28
C ASN A 350 -6.62 -22.50 16.00
N GLU A 351 -6.63 -23.15 17.16
CA GLU A 351 -5.45 -23.44 17.98
C GLU A 351 -4.37 -24.21 17.21
N LEU A 352 -4.76 -25.14 16.33
CA LEU A 352 -3.81 -25.88 15.48
C LEU A 352 -3.02 -24.96 14.56
N THR A 353 -3.72 -24.01 13.92
CA THR A 353 -3.08 -23.05 13.01
C THR A 353 -2.24 -22.04 13.77
N GLU A 354 -2.69 -21.62 14.94
CA GLU A 354 -1.93 -20.73 15.81
C GLU A 354 -0.63 -21.38 16.32
N LYS A 355 -0.69 -22.64 16.78
CA LYS A 355 0.48 -23.43 17.16
C LYS A 355 1.44 -23.61 15.98
N LEU A 356 0.92 -23.86 14.77
CA LEU A 356 1.72 -23.96 13.56
C LEU A 356 2.47 -22.66 13.30
N LEU A 357 1.77 -21.52 13.27
CA LEU A 357 2.38 -20.22 13.01
C LEU A 357 3.45 -19.88 14.05
N LYS A 358 3.15 -20.06 15.33
CA LYS A 358 4.11 -19.81 16.42
C LYS A 358 5.37 -20.64 16.24
N LYS A 359 5.24 -21.90 15.87
CA LYS A 359 6.38 -22.79 15.68
C LYS A 359 7.20 -22.44 14.44
N LEU A 360 6.55 -22.07 13.32
CA LEU A 360 7.20 -21.57 12.10
C LEU A 360 8.05 -20.35 12.39
N ASN A 361 7.45 -19.33 13.01
CA ASN A 361 8.12 -18.06 13.30
C ASN A 361 9.27 -18.24 14.34
N SER A 362 9.08 -19.10 15.36
CA SER A 362 10.14 -19.38 16.34
C SER A 362 11.30 -20.19 15.74
N GLY A 363 11.08 -20.93 14.66
CA GLY A 363 12.10 -21.67 13.95
C GLY A 363 13.08 -20.78 13.16
N GLY A 364 12.74 -19.51 12.91
CA GLY A 364 13.60 -18.50 12.28
C GLY A 364 13.92 -18.75 10.78
N GLN A 365 13.41 -19.81 10.18
CA GLN A 365 13.65 -20.15 8.78
C GLN A 365 12.64 -19.51 7.82
N ILE A 366 11.43 -19.28 8.31
CA ILE A 366 10.33 -18.64 7.60
C ILE A 366 9.57 -17.73 8.59
N HIS A 367 9.10 -16.60 8.11
CA HIS A 367 8.22 -15.71 8.88
C HIS A 367 6.90 -15.54 8.16
N CYS A 368 5.82 -15.86 8.84
CA CYS A 368 4.46 -15.69 8.34
C CYS A 368 3.64 -14.81 9.29
N VAL A 369 2.58 -14.20 8.76
CA VAL A 369 1.73 -13.26 9.50
C VAL A 369 0.32 -13.83 9.61
N PRO A 370 -0.34 -13.72 10.78
CA PRO A 370 -1.71 -14.17 10.95
C PRO A 370 -2.72 -13.20 10.34
N ALA A 371 -3.93 -13.72 10.10
CA ALA A 371 -5.14 -12.95 9.90
C ALA A 371 -6.35 -13.71 10.46
N SER A 372 -7.48 -13.02 10.54
CA SER A 372 -8.76 -13.65 10.91
C SER A 372 -9.75 -13.45 9.77
N LEU A 373 -10.38 -14.54 9.30
CA LEU A 373 -11.41 -14.51 8.27
C LEU A 373 -12.67 -15.19 8.81
N LYS A 374 -13.73 -14.41 9.05
CA LYS A 374 -14.99 -14.92 9.60
C LYS A 374 -14.76 -15.83 10.83
N ASN A 375 -14.00 -15.33 11.80
CA ASN A 375 -13.61 -16.03 13.04
C ASN A 375 -12.70 -17.28 12.82
N ARG A 376 -12.13 -17.49 11.63
CA ARG A 376 -11.14 -18.51 11.37
C ARG A 376 -9.74 -17.88 11.41
N TYR A 377 -8.88 -18.45 12.23
CA TYR A 377 -7.47 -18.07 12.25
C TYR A 377 -6.77 -18.63 11.02
N VAL A 378 -6.06 -17.78 10.28
CA VAL A 378 -5.38 -18.15 9.03
C VAL A 378 -3.96 -17.61 9.03
N ILE A 379 -3.11 -18.22 8.23
CA ILE A 379 -1.74 -17.79 7.95
C ILE A 379 -1.72 -17.17 6.56
N ARG A 380 -1.10 -16.01 6.44
CA ARG A 380 -0.89 -15.31 5.17
C ARG A 380 0.50 -15.64 4.64
N PHE A 381 0.56 -16.07 3.40
CA PHE A 381 1.78 -16.24 2.63
C PHE A 381 1.75 -15.29 1.43
N THR A 382 2.67 -14.33 1.39
CA THR A 382 2.68 -13.27 0.39
C THR A 382 4.01 -13.24 -0.32
N ILE A 383 4.00 -13.26 -1.65
CA ILE A 383 5.19 -13.21 -2.49
C ILE A 383 5.28 -11.82 -3.10
N THR A 384 6.31 -11.06 -2.72
CA THR A 384 6.56 -9.70 -3.19
C THR A 384 7.93 -9.53 -3.82
N SER A 385 8.90 -10.39 -3.49
CA SER A 385 10.26 -10.30 -4.04
C SER A 385 10.33 -10.77 -5.47
N GLN A 386 10.97 -9.96 -6.32
CA GLN A 386 11.27 -10.29 -7.72
C GLN A 386 12.24 -11.46 -7.88
N ASN A 387 12.98 -11.82 -6.83
CA ASN A 387 13.99 -12.89 -6.87
C ASN A 387 13.44 -14.23 -6.37
N THR A 388 12.16 -14.30 -5.98
CA THR A 388 11.54 -15.55 -5.52
C THR A 388 11.49 -16.57 -6.64
N THR A 389 12.10 -17.72 -6.42
CA THR A 389 12.13 -18.86 -7.35
C THR A 389 11.13 -19.95 -6.94
N LEU A 390 10.87 -20.90 -7.84
CA LEU A 390 10.07 -22.08 -7.52
C LEU A 390 10.74 -22.94 -6.42
N GLU A 391 12.07 -22.97 -6.37
CA GLU A 391 12.82 -23.68 -5.35
C GLU A 391 12.65 -23.05 -3.95
N ASP A 392 12.61 -21.73 -3.88
CA ASP A 392 12.30 -21.03 -2.63
C ASP A 392 10.89 -21.41 -2.13
N VAL A 393 9.90 -21.38 -3.01
CA VAL A 393 8.51 -21.73 -2.67
C VAL A 393 8.39 -23.20 -2.24
N LYS A 394 9.12 -24.12 -2.88
CA LYS A 394 9.18 -25.53 -2.49
C LYS A 394 9.85 -25.73 -1.12
N ARG A 395 10.95 -25.02 -0.89
CA ARG A 395 11.64 -25.04 0.41
C ARG A 395 10.71 -24.56 1.51
N ASP A 396 10.05 -23.43 1.32
CA ASP A 396 9.14 -22.84 2.30
C ASP A 396 7.94 -23.77 2.56
N TRP A 397 7.38 -24.37 1.52
CA TRP A 397 6.34 -25.38 1.67
C TRP A 397 6.82 -26.60 2.46
N THR A 398 8.04 -27.07 2.21
CA THR A 398 8.60 -28.22 2.93
C THR A 398 8.73 -27.92 4.43
N ILE A 399 9.17 -26.71 4.78
CA ILE A 399 9.26 -26.25 6.17
C ILE A 399 7.86 -26.24 6.81
N ILE A 400 6.87 -25.66 6.13
CA ILE A 400 5.48 -25.59 6.61
C ILE A 400 4.91 -27.00 6.81
N ASN A 401 5.07 -27.87 5.84
CA ASN A 401 4.54 -29.24 5.84
C ASN A 401 5.15 -30.10 6.96
N THR A 402 6.47 -30.02 7.14
CA THR A 402 7.19 -30.72 8.20
C THR A 402 6.76 -30.23 9.59
N THR A 403 6.73 -28.90 9.77
CA THR A 403 6.29 -28.26 11.02
C THR A 403 4.85 -28.64 11.37
N ALA A 404 3.97 -28.68 10.38
CA ALA A 404 2.58 -29.11 10.56
C ALA A 404 2.49 -30.57 11.05
N THR A 405 3.32 -31.45 10.51
CA THR A 405 3.38 -32.86 10.95
C THR A 405 3.75 -32.96 12.42
N GLU A 406 4.73 -32.18 12.86
CA GLU A 406 5.17 -32.14 14.25
C GLU A 406 4.08 -31.57 15.18
N VAL A 407 3.44 -30.48 14.79
CA VAL A 407 2.36 -29.85 15.56
C VAL A 407 1.18 -30.83 15.73
N LEU A 408 0.74 -31.47 14.64
CA LEU A 408 -0.36 -32.42 14.68
C LEU A 408 -0.04 -33.65 15.55
N LYS A 409 1.21 -34.16 15.53
CA LYS A 409 1.65 -35.22 16.38
C LYS A 409 1.59 -34.88 17.87
N VAL A 410 2.07 -33.68 18.22
CA VAL A 410 2.01 -33.19 19.62
C VAL A 410 0.55 -33.03 20.06
N TYR A 411 -0.27 -32.38 19.23
CA TYR A 411 -1.69 -32.14 19.53
C TYR A 411 -2.47 -33.45 19.71
N SER A 412 -2.25 -34.44 18.85
CA SER A 412 -2.88 -35.77 19.00
C SER A 412 -2.51 -36.44 20.32
N ASN A 413 -1.26 -36.32 20.75
CA ASN A 413 -0.80 -36.85 22.03
C ASN A 413 -1.41 -36.09 23.26
N GLU A 414 -1.59 -34.78 23.15
CA GLU A 414 -2.24 -33.96 24.18
C GLU A 414 -3.73 -34.35 24.33
N VAL A 415 -4.44 -34.47 23.22
CA VAL A 415 -5.86 -34.90 23.21
C VAL A 415 -6.03 -36.30 23.78
N ALA A 416 -5.17 -37.26 23.41
CA ALA A 416 -5.18 -38.62 23.95
C ALA A 416 -4.97 -38.63 25.47
N LYS A 417 -4.03 -37.85 25.98
CA LYS A 417 -3.80 -37.71 27.43
C LYS A 417 -5.01 -37.08 28.17
N GLN A 418 -5.67 -36.12 27.57
CA GLN A 418 -6.85 -35.51 28.17
C GLN A 418 -8.06 -36.45 28.20
N SER A 419 -8.22 -37.29 27.16
CA SER A 419 -9.27 -38.32 27.13
C SER A 419 -9.05 -39.39 28.17
N ASP A 420 -7.80 -39.85 28.39
CA ASP A 420 -7.43 -40.81 29.47
C ASP A 420 -7.71 -40.24 30.86
N ILE A 421 -7.44 -38.93 31.08
CA ILE A 421 -7.72 -38.26 32.35
C ILE A 421 -9.22 -38.13 32.59
N ARG A 422 -10.02 -37.87 31.54
CA ARG A 422 -11.49 -37.85 31.64
C ARG A 422 -12.10 -39.25 31.85
N GLY A 423 -11.55 -40.28 31.20
CA GLY A 423 -11.95 -41.67 31.41
C GLY A 423 -11.67 -42.18 32.82
N ARG A 424 -10.60 -41.71 33.47
CA ARG A 424 -10.28 -42.06 34.87
C ARG A 424 -11.11 -41.31 35.94
N ARG A 425 -11.87 -40.28 35.58
CA ARG A 425 -12.77 -39.54 36.46
C ARG A 425 -14.22 -40.03 36.47
N HIS A 426 -14.56 -41.10 35.73
CA HIS A 426 -15.80 -41.84 35.90
C HIS A 426 -15.61 -42.88 37.00
N VAL A 427 -15.44 -42.43 38.24
CA VAL A 427 -15.79 -43.23 39.41
C VAL A 427 -17.30 -43.32 39.40
N PRO A 428 -17.92 -44.51 39.47
CA PRO A 428 -19.36 -44.66 39.53
C PRO A 428 -19.86 -43.91 40.78
N ILE A 429 -20.77 -42.96 40.60
CA ILE A 429 -21.53 -42.33 41.71
C ILE A 429 -22.50 -43.41 42.22
N GLY A 430 -21.98 -44.37 43.02
CA GLY A 430 -22.71 -45.45 43.59
C GLY A 430 -22.78 -45.46 45.14
N ASP A 431 -21.86 -44.71 45.80
CA ASP A 431 -21.73 -44.89 47.25
C ASP A 431 -21.58 -43.59 48.10
N ILE A 432 -22.17 -42.46 47.66
CA ILE A 432 -22.16 -41.21 48.44
C ILE A 432 -23.54 -40.87 49.06
N LYS A 433 -24.47 -41.83 49.14
CA LYS A 433 -25.75 -41.60 49.87
C LYS A 433 -25.73 -42.05 51.31
N ALA A 434 -24.59 -42.48 51.84
CA ALA A 434 -24.53 -43.01 53.22
C ALA A 434 -23.82 -42.08 54.24
N LEU A 435 -23.38 -40.90 53.91
CA LEU A 435 -22.63 -40.01 54.82
C LEU A 435 -23.00 -38.52 54.70
N ASN A 436 -24.27 -38.16 54.80
CA ASN A 436 -24.76 -36.95 55.45
C ASN A 436 -26.22 -36.60 55.03
N PRO A 437 -27.21 -36.64 55.92
CA PRO A 437 -28.60 -36.34 55.58
C PRO A 437 -28.95 -34.83 55.64
N ASP A 438 -28.05 -33.90 55.94
CA ASP A 438 -28.34 -32.51 56.16
C ASP A 438 -27.59 -31.56 55.22
N PHE A 439 -27.91 -31.58 53.90
CA PHE A 439 -27.62 -30.48 53.02
C PHE A 439 -28.72 -30.30 51.96
N GLY A 440 -29.85 -29.83 52.47
CA GLY A 440 -30.95 -29.40 51.64
C GLY A 440 -31.39 -28.00 52.07
N SER A 441 -31.15 -27.04 51.25
CA SER A 441 -31.65 -25.65 51.27
C SER A 441 -30.57 -24.58 51.28
N SER A 442 -30.15 -24.17 50.09
CA SER A 442 -29.79 -22.77 49.74
C SER A 442 -29.09 -22.70 48.39
N LEU A 443 -29.85 -22.58 47.33
CA LEU A 443 -29.42 -21.98 46.07
C LEU A 443 -30.64 -21.45 45.34
N ARG A 444 -31.06 -20.28 45.76
CA ARG A 444 -31.81 -19.35 44.91
C ARG A 444 -31.00 -18.07 44.78
N THR A 445 -30.83 -17.69 43.55
CA THR A 445 -30.59 -16.31 43.06
C THR A 445 -29.22 -15.69 43.40
N ILE A 446 -28.28 -15.64 42.47
CA ILE A 446 -27.98 -14.40 41.74
C ILE A 446 -27.44 -14.82 40.39
#